data_67c2235146bbf0667d90cfa49b0896e6
#
_entry.id   67c2235146bbf0667d90cfa49b0896e6
#
_cell.length_a   1.000
_cell.length_b   1.000
_cell.length_c   1.000
_cell.angle_alpha   90.00
_cell.angle_beta   90.00
_cell.angle_gamma   90.00
#
_symmetry.space_group_name_H-M   'P 1'
#
loop_
_entity.id
_entity.type
_entity.pdbx_description
1 polymer ?
#
loop_
_entity_poly.entity_id
_entity_poly.type
_entity_poly.pdbx_seq_one_letter_code
_entity_poly.pdbx_strand_id
1 'polypeptide(L)'
;MKKILYVILCCLFMTAAFTGCGGNEKSASGAAKHLNLGLYWFGESMDPAHEWDGWTIVRIGAGETLVTVTDKMEFKGQLADKWENVDPTTWKFHIREKVKFQNGDDMTPELVKASLDRTLKMNAIVKKSADIKEIRVEGQNIIIETNKPNVSLLAAMTEPAFSIIDTKADMDKAASTPVLTGPYMVTGFTKNQEVQLKRNEYYWDGKPGLDTLTVKNIEDNTKRAMSLQSGELDLMQRVDSASRSLFENDKYKIYETVGTRVFMLTVNYDGILADRSLRRALAYAVDYEALAKIEGNGAVAAGEIFPPTVPYGHVKNKMKMDMDKAESLFKEAGYTEKNGEGIYVKDGRPLTLKLAVWGSKTAMYEAIQAQLRKAGVNVEIMRVQNADAAVAAGGFDLLEQNWITVPTNDPYLFVNQVFRSGRKANRGKYVNADVDQILDRFPMVFDNKEKDRMISEIAEKVIADAPVLFLAFPANNLVGVSKVKNVPVFPIDYYVMTKDITIE
;
A
#
# COMPACT_ATOMS: atom_id res chain seq x y z
N MET A 1 42.03 57.93 -15.04
CA MET A 1 42.41 58.81 -13.91
C MET A 1 41.75 58.34 -12.63
N LYS A 2 42.60 58.03 -11.65
CA LYS A 2 42.33 58.07 -10.19
C LYS A 2 41.16 57.18 -9.64
N LYS A 3 41.27 56.33 -8.68
CA LYS A 3 42.31 55.90 -7.70
C LYS A 3 41.75 54.61 -7.11
N ILE A 4 42.35 53.44 -7.08
CA ILE A 4 43.38 52.96 -6.13
C ILE A 4 43.02 53.20 -4.66
N LEU A 5 42.87 52.05 -3.95
CA LEU A 5 43.63 51.70 -2.73
C LEU A 5 42.84 51.75 -1.41
N TYR A 6 43.14 50.79 -0.67
CA TYR A 6 43.28 50.57 0.78
C TYR A 6 42.27 49.58 1.39
N VAL A 7 42.57 48.60 2.20
CA VAL A 7 43.86 48.25 2.82
C VAL A 7 43.69 46.81 3.37
N ILE A 8 44.72 46.03 3.23
CA ILE A 8 45.11 44.90 4.04
C ILE A 8 45.62 45.44 5.39
N LEU A 9 45.17 44.90 6.50
CA LEU A 9 45.83 44.87 7.85
C LEU A 9 44.72 44.64 8.88
N CYS A 10 44.71 43.69 9.75
CA CYS A 10 45.75 43.30 10.74
C CYS A 10 45.58 41.84 11.15
N CYS A 11 46.62 41.13 11.03
CA CYS A 11 46.93 39.96 11.88
C CYS A 11 47.48 40.45 13.21
N LEU A 12 47.33 39.61 14.23
CA LEU A 12 48.24 39.35 15.32
C LEU A 12 47.83 39.73 16.77
N PHE A 13 47.92 38.66 17.54
CA PHE A 13 48.23 38.53 18.98
C PHE A 13 47.11 38.75 20.00
N MET A 14 46.64 37.64 20.61
CA MET A 14 47.02 37.45 22.03
C MET A 14 46.84 35.97 22.44
N THR A 15 47.97 35.28 22.61
CA THR A 15 48.07 34.06 23.40
C THR A 15 48.02 34.45 24.89
N ALA A 16 47.03 33.95 25.60
CA ALA A 16 47.05 33.90 27.05
C ALA A 16 46.77 32.45 27.46
N ALA A 17 47.80 31.78 27.92
CA ALA A 17 47.72 30.51 28.59
C ALA A 17 47.03 30.68 29.96
N PHE A 18 45.94 29.93 30.18
CA PHE A 18 45.47 29.60 31.52
C PHE A 18 45.39 28.07 31.63
N THR A 19 46.38 27.52 32.32
CA THR A 19 46.32 26.18 32.90
C THR A 19 45.33 26.20 34.05
N GLY A 20 44.23 25.48 33.88
CA GLY A 20 43.26 25.20 34.93
C GLY A 20 42.84 23.72 34.81
N CYS A 21 43.45 22.87 35.67
CA CYS A 21 42.96 21.53 35.90
C CYS A 21 41.53 21.58 36.48
N GLY A 22 40.56 21.05 35.73
CA GLY A 22 39.22 20.77 36.19
C GLY A 22 38.69 19.64 35.32
N GLY A 23 38.62 18.43 35.87
CA GLY A 23 38.05 17.28 35.20
C GLY A 23 36.61 17.54 34.87
N ASN A 24 36.28 17.69 33.60
CA ASN A 24 34.95 17.56 33.08
C ASN A 24 34.95 16.29 32.24
N GLU A 25 34.23 15.31 32.72
CA GLU A 25 33.78 14.22 31.89
C GLU A 25 33.05 14.83 30.69
N LYS A 26 33.72 14.84 29.55
CA LYS A 26 33.04 15.05 28.25
C LYS A 26 32.13 13.84 28.06
N SER A 27 30.88 13.98 28.45
CA SER A 27 29.86 13.21 27.81
C SER A 27 30.04 13.45 26.30
N ALA A 28 30.49 12.43 25.60
CA ALA A 28 30.47 12.41 24.14
C ALA A 28 29.00 12.53 23.70
N SER A 29 28.55 13.76 23.45
CA SER A 29 27.33 13.98 22.72
C SER A 29 27.57 13.42 21.32
N GLY A 30 27.13 12.19 21.08
CA GLY A 30 27.15 11.61 19.74
C GLY A 30 26.46 12.60 18.77
N ALA A 31 27.00 12.73 17.56
CA ALA A 31 26.38 13.56 16.53
C ALA A 31 24.89 13.23 16.41
N ALA A 32 24.07 14.26 16.28
CA ALA A 32 22.62 14.09 16.15
C ALA A 32 22.30 13.17 14.95
N LYS A 33 21.51 12.14 15.20
CA LYS A 33 21.12 11.15 14.18
C LYS A 33 20.01 11.70 13.30
N HIS A 34 20.39 12.16 12.10
CA HIS A 34 19.47 12.66 11.09
C HIS A 34 19.36 11.70 9.92
N LEU A 35 18.16 11.54 9.35
CA LEU A 35 17.91 10.70 8.18
C LEU A 35 17.09 11.48 7.14
N ASN A 36 17.51 11.40 5.87
CA ASN A 36 16.76 11.91 4.72
C ASN A 36 16.06 10.75 4.00
N LEU A 37 14.73 10.75 4.01
CA LEU A 37 13.89 9.74 3.36
C LEU A 37 13.27 10.30 2.08
N GLY A 38 13.37 9.60 0.95
CA GLY A 38 12.64 9.88 -0.28
C GLY A 38 11.40 9.01 -0.40
N LEU A 39 10.21 9.61 -0.45
CA LEU A 39 8.95 8.95 -0.77
C LEU A 39 8.50 9.27 -2.20
N TYR A 40 7.74 8.35 -2.79
CA TYR A 40 7.20 8.52 -4.13
C TYR A 40 5.86 9.27 -4.17
N TRP A 41 5.24 9.47 -3.02
CA TRP A 41 3.95 10.14 -2.89
C TRP A 41 3.74 10.72 -1.49
N PHE A 42 3.18 11.93 -1.43
CA PHE A 42 2.67 12.58 -0.24
C PHE A 42 1.18 12.86 -0.39
N GLY A 43 0.49 12.97 0.75
CA GLY A 43 -0.79 13.62 0.86
C GLY A 43 -0.69 15.14 0.67
N GLU A 44 -1.84 15.77 0.51
CA GLU A 44 -1.94 17.23 0.38
C GLU A 44 -1.93 17.98 1.71
N SER A 45 -2.11 17.24 2.81
CA SER A 45 -2.22 17.72 4.18
C SER A 45 -1.56 16.74 5.14
N MET A 46 -1.21 17.21 6.35
CA MET A 46 -0.76 16.38 7.47
C MET A 46 -1.91 16.00 8.40
N ASP A 47 -3.15 16.34 8.09
CA ASP A 47 -4.33 15.91 8.84
C ASP A 47 -4.70 14.47 8.45
N PRO A 48 -4.61 13.49 9.38
CA PRO A 48 -4.90 12.10 9.03
C PRO A 48 -6.34 11.87 8.56
N ALA A 49 -7.30 12.69 8.98
CA ALA A 49 -8.70 12.55 8.61
C ALA A 49 -9.05 13.13 7.23
N HIS A 50 -8.12 13.84 6.57
CA HIS A 50 -8.35 14.40 5.24
C HIS A 50 -8.06 13.34 4.17
N GLU A 51 -9.08 12.97 3.40
CA GLU A 51 -8.99 12.01 2.27
C GLU A 51 -8.08 10.78 2.56
N TRP A 52 -6.94 10.67 1.85
CA TRP A 52 -5.94 9.61 1.99
C TRP A 52 -4.65 10.07 2.70
N ASP A 53 -4.65 11.27 3.28
CA ASP A 53 -3.44 11.88 3.84
C ASP A 53 -2.91 11.14 5.07
N GLY A 54 -3.78 10.41 5.78
CA GLY A 54 -3.40 9.48 6.84
C GLY A 54 -2.31 8.48 6.42
N TRP A 55 -2.26 8.10 5.14
CA TRP A 55 -1.22 7.20 4.63
C TRP A 55 0.18 7.84 4.68
N THR A 56 0.29 9.14 4.43
CA THR A 56 1.54 9.87 4.62
C THR A 56 1.91 9.92 6.11
N ILE A 57 0.96 10.21 6.98
CA ILE A 57 1.14 10.31 8.44
C ILE A 57 1.71 9.02 9.05
N VAL A 58 1.15 7.86 8.70
CA VAL A 58 1.65 6.57 9.16
C VAL A 58 3.01 6.24 8.51
N ARG A 59 3.17 6.53 7.21
CA ARG A 59 4.40 6.24 6.46
C ARG A 59 5.62 6.96 7.02
N ILE A 60 5.45 8.19 7.51
CA ILE A 60 6.54 8.98 8.12
C ILE A 60 6.70 8.73 9.64
N GLY A 61 5.93 7.80 10.21
CA GLY A 61 5.98 7.46 11.63
C GLY A 61 5.45 8.56 12.56
N ALA A 62 4.56 9.44 12.08
CA ALA A 62 3.99 10.51 12.89
C ALA A 62 2.70 10.08 13.62
N GLY A 63 1.86 9.24 13.00
CA GLY A 63 0.58 8.82 13.56
C GLY A 63 0.49 7.34 13.86
N GLU A 64 -0.39 7.00 14.78
CA GLU A 64 -0.72 5.65 15.21
C GLU A 64 -2.23 5.46 15.30
N THR A 65 -2.67 4.23 15.02
CA THR A 65 -4.06 3.79 15.11
C THR A 65 -4.30 2.91 16.34
N LEU A 66 -5.53 2.48 16.60
CA LEU A 66 -5.81 1.58 17.73
C LEU A 66 -5.08 0.25 17.56
N VAL A 67 -5.08 -0.29 16.36
CA VAL A 67 -4.47 -1.57 15.99
C VAL A 67 -3.61 -1.34 14.76
N THR A 68 -2.48 -2.03 14.65
CA THR A 68 -1.59 -2.00 13.48
C THR A 68 -1.39 -3.41 12.92
N VAL A 69 -0.62 -3.54 11.84
CA VAL A 69 -0.29 -4.81 11.21
C VAL A 69 1.22 -5.04 11.29
N THR A 70 1.65 -6.27 11.57
CA THR A 70 3.05 -6.67 11.53
C THR A 70 3.53 -6.91 10.09
N ASP A 71 4.85 -7.08 9.93
CA ASP A 71 5.49 -7.51 8.67
C ASP A 71 5.05 -8.92 8.21
N LYS A 72 4.44 -9.71 9.12
CA LYS A 72 3.84 -11.02 8.84
C LYS A 72 2.34 -10.96 8.56
N MET A 73 1.78 -9.77 8.38
CA MET A 73 0.34 -9.58 8.17
C MET A 73 -0.53 -10.06 9.32
N GLU A 74 -0.07 -9.88 10.57
CA GLU A 74 -0.83 -10.19 11.79
C GLU A 74 -1.29 -8.89 12.46
N PHE A 75 -2.50 -8.85 13.01
CA PHE A 75 -2.96 -7.72 13.81
C PHE A 75 -2.16 -7.61 15.11
N LYS A 76 -1.70 -6.42 15.41
CA LYS A 76 -0.94 -6.08 16.62
C LYS A 76 -1.56 -4.88 17.32
N GLY A 77 -1.68 -4.94 18.64
CA GLY A 77 -2.10 -3.79 19.45
C GLY A 77 -1.11 -2.62 19.32
N GLN A 78 -1.65 -1.42 19.13
CA GLN A 78 -0.89 -0.17 19.10
C GLN A 78 -1.41 0.75 20.21
N LEU A 79 -2.34 1.64 19.96
CA LEU A 79 -2.96 2.46 21.03
C LEU A 79 -4.06 1.73 21.81
N ALA A 80 -4.58 0.64 21.28
CA ALA A 80 -5.31 -0.37 22.04
C ALA A 80 -4.39 -1.59 22.26
N ASP A 81 -4.30 -2.10 23.48
CA ASP A 81 -3.50 -3.28 23.81
C ASP A 81 -4.28 -4.58 23.79
N LYS A 82 -5.63 -4.50 23.85
CA LYS A 82 -6.57 -5.62 23.77
C LYS A 82 -7.83 -5.21 23.03
N TRP A 83 -8.47 -6.18 22.40
CA TRP A 83 -9.79 -6.03 21.80
C TRP A 83 -10.56 -7.32 21.85
N GLU A 84 -11.88 -7.20 21.83
CA GLU A 84 -12.79 -8.34 21.74
C GLU A 84 -14.02 -7.97 20.91
N ASN A 85 -14.55 -8.92 20.18
CA ASN A 85 -15.87 -8.83 19.60
C ASN A 85 -16.89 -9.31 20.65
N VAL A 86 -17.72 -8.38 21.14
CA VAL A 86 -18.70 -8.66 22.20
C VAL A 86 -19.93 -9.36 21.64
N ASP A 87 -20.37 -8.91 20.46
CA ASP A 87 -21.46 -9.46 19.66
C ASP A 87 -21.25 -9.08 18.17
N PRO A 88 -22.07 -9.57 17.23
CA PRO A 88 -21.84 -9.32 15.80
C PRO A 88 -21.74 -7.86 15.36
N THR A 89 -22.25 -6.93 16.16
CA THR A 89 -22.23 -5.49 15.87
C THR A 89 -21.36 -4.68 16.81
N THR A 90 -20.86 -5.28 17.91
CA THR A 90 -20.19 -4.56 18.99
C THR A 90 -18.78 -5.05 19.22
N TRP A 91 -17.83 -4.13 19.14
CA TRP A 91 -16.43 -4.34 19.45
C TRP A 91 -15.99 -3.49 20.64
N LYS A 92 -15.12 -4.04 21.46
CA LYS A 92 -14.53 -3.38 22.61
C LYS A 92 -13.01 -3.34 22.46
N PHE A 93 -12.42 -2.15 22.60
CA PHE A 93 -10.98 -1.90 22.55
C PHE A 93 -10.52 -1.34 23.90
N HIS A 94 -9.61 -2.02 24.57
CA HIS A 94 -8.97 -1.49 25.78
C HIS A 94 -7.85 -0.54 25.38
N ILE A 95 -7.98 0.74 25.74
CA ILE A 95 -7.02 1.79 25.39
C ILE A 95 -5.81 1.70 26.33
N ARG A 96 -4.63 1.70 25.73
CA ARG A 96 -3.36 1.63 26.45
C ARG A 96 -3.21 2.78 27.42
N GLU A 97 -2.86 2.47 28.66
CA GLU A 97 -2.59 3.47 29.69
C GLU A 97 -1.23 4.16 29.47
N LYS A 98 -1.06 5.36 30.03
CA LYS A 98 0.20 6.14 30.05
C LYS A 98 0.75 6.50 28.67
N VAL A 99 -0.06 6.47 27.64
CA VAL A 99 0.28 7.04 26.34
C VAL A 99 0.14 8.56 26.42
N LYS A 100 1.12 9.27 25.86
CA LYS A 100 1.08 10.73 25.72
C LYS A 100 1.05 11.14 24.26
N PHE A 101 0.37 12.23 23.99
CA PHE A 101 0.52 12.93 22.73
C PHE A 101 1.91 13.57 22.62
N GLN A 102 2.29 13.97 21.41
CA GLN A 102 3.60 14.58 21.10
C GLN A 102 3.84 15.93 21.79
N ASN A 103 2.80 16.59 22.30
CA ASN A 103 2.86 17.80 23.12
C ASN A 103 3.04 17.50 24.63
N GLY A 104 3.00 16.23 25.04
CA GLY A 104 3.14 15.78 26.42
C GLY A 104 1.82 15.60 27.18
N ASP A 105 0.68 15.92 26.58
CA ASP A 105 -0.65 15.72 27.15
C ASP A 105 -1.00 14.22 27.19
N ASP A 106 -1.78 13.79 28.18
CA ASP A 106 -2.20 12.41 28.32
C ASP A 106 -3.29 12.05 27.30
N MET A 107 -3.10 10.92 26.59
CA MET A 107 -4.13 10.35 25.73
C MET A 107 -5.14 9.58 26.59
N THR A 108 -6.37 10.10 26.67
CA THR A 108 -7.48 9.45 27.39
C THR A 108 -8.46 8.79 26.42
N PRO A 109 -9.26 7.82 26.87
CA PRO A 109 -10.31 7.22 26.04
C PRO A 109 -11.28 8.26 25.45
N GLU A 110 -11.58 9.36 26.16
CA GLU A 110 -12.44 10.44 25.68
C GLU A 110 -11.80 11.17 24.48
N LEU A 111 -10.47 11.40 24.52
CA LEU A 111 -9.74 12.02 23.40
C LEU A 111 -9.61 11.06 22.21
N VAL A 112 -9.42 9.76 22.47
CA VAL A 112 -9.48 8.73 21.42
C VAL A 112 -10.85 8.75 20.73
N LYS A 113 -11.95 8.73 21.50
CA LYS A 113 -13.31 8.84 20.95
C LYS A 113 -13.47 10.12 20.13
N ALA A 114 -13.05 11.27 20.67
CA ALA A 114 -13.18 12.56 19.99
C ALA A 114 -12.42 12.59 18.65
N SER A 115 -11.24 11.97 18.59
CA SER A 115 -10.45 11.80 17.36
C SER A 115 -11.17 10.91 16.35
N LEU A 116 -11.70 9.75 16.77
CA LEU A 116 -12.44 8.84 15.89
C LEU A 116 -13.73 9.48 15.36
N ASP A 117 -14.51 10.16 16.21
CA ASP A 117 -15.73 10.88 15.82
C ASP A 117 -15.41 11.98 14.79
N ARG A 118 -14.31 12.71 15.00
CA ARG A 118 -13.82 13.71 14.05
C ARG A 118 -13.53 13.08 12.69
N THR A 119 -12.81 11.98 12.67
CA THR A 119 -12.49 11.26 11.42
C THR A 119 -13.76 10.83 10.69
N LEU A 120 -14.73 10.24 11.40
CA LEU A 120 -16.02 9.85 10.82
C LEU A 120 -16.84 11.04 10.28
N LYS A 121 -16.67 12.23 10.87
CA LYS A 121 -17.32 13.46 10.38
C LYS A 121 -16.66 14.01 9.13
N MET A 122 -15.33 13.95 9.03
CA MET A 122 -14.55 14.58 7.96
C MET A 122 -14.33 13.68 6.76
N ASN A 123 -14.15 12.36 6.98
CA ASN A 123 -13.79 11.41 5.94
C ASN A 123 -14.95 10.49 5.56
N ALA A 124 -15.65 10.84 4.48
CA ALA A 124 -16.80 10.08 3.98
C ALA A 124 -16.42 8.66 3.50
N ILE A 125 -15.17 8.45 3.09
CA ILE A 125 -14.68 7.16 2.59
C ILE A 125 -14.61 6.17 3.74
N VAL A 126 -13.89 6.50 4.81
CA VAL A 126 -13.74 5.60 5.97
C VAL A 126 -15.04 5.48 6.77
N LYS A 127 -15.85 6.54 6.84
CA LYS A 127 -17.19 6.48 7.42
C LYS A 127 -18.03 5.38 6.77
N LYS A 128 -18.03 5.34 5.44
CA LYS A 128 -18.80 4.34 4.68
C LYS A 128 -18.24 2.93 4.83
N SER A 129 -16.92 2.77 4.87
CA SER A 129 -16.28 1.45 4.96
C SER A 129 -16.36 0.85 6.36
N ALA A 130 -16.18 1.64 7.41
CA ALA A 130 -16.25 1.18 8.79
C ALA A 130 -17.69 0.93 9.28
N ASP A 131 -18.68 1.60 8.68
CA ASP A 131 -20.12 1.47 8.98
C ASP A 131 -20.45 1.64 10.48
N ILE A 132 -19.72 2.54 11.16
CA ILE A 132 -19.87 2.79 12.60
C ILE A 132 -21.17 3.55 12.86
N LYS A 133 -21.97 3.03 13.79
CA LYS A 133 -23.21 3.63 14.29
C LYS A 133 -22.93 4.55 15.46
N GLU A 134 -22.17 4.07 16.45
CA GLU A 134 -21.88 4.79 17.69
C GLU A 134 -20.52 4.40 18.27
N ILE A 135 -19.87 5.36 18.93
CA ILE A 135 -18.67 5.14 19.75
C ILE A 135 -18.96 5.62 21.16
N ARG A 136 -18.74 4.77 22.17
CA ARG A 136 -18.90 5.09 23.58
C ARG A 136 -17.62 4.84 24.36
N VAL A 137 -17.46 5.55 25.47
CA VAL A 137 -16.37 5.31 26.43
C VAL A 137 -16.95 4.58 27.64
N GLU A 138 -16.32 3.50 28.06
CA GLU A 138 -16.65 2.74 29.26
C GLU A 138 -15.37 2.47 30.08
N GLY A 139 -15.04 3.38 31.00
CA GLY A 139 -13.77 3.35 31.73
C GLY A 139 -12.59 3.47 30.76
N GLN A 140 -11.67 2.51 30.78
CA GLN A 140 -10.50 2.48 29.88
C GLN A 140 -10.81 1.90 28.50
N ASN A 141 -12.08 1.66 28.18
CA ASN A 141 -12.47 1.02 26.94
C ASN A 141 -13.20 1.97 25.98
N ILE A 142 -12.94 1.78 24.69
CA ILE A 142 -13.77 2.29 23.59
C ILE A 142 -14.67 1.15 23.13
N ILE A 143 -15.97 1.41 23.14
CA ILE A 143 -17.00 0.50 22.60
C ILE A 143 -17.43 1.07 21.24
N ILE A 144 -17.32 0.29 20.19
CA ILE A 144 -17.73 0.66 18.83
C ILE A 144 -18.88 -0.24 18.41
N GLU A 145 -20.03 0.36 18.14
CA GLU A 145 -21.21 -0.31 17.57
C GLU A 145 -21.32 0.01 16.08
N THR A 146 -21.57 -0.99 15.25
CA THR A 146 -21.78 -0.87 13.80
C THR A 146 -23.25 -0.99 13.45
N ASN A 147 -23.68 -0.43 12.29
CA ASN A 147 -25.09 -0.51 11.87
C ASN A 147 -25.52 -1.94 11.51
N LYS A 148 -24.59 -2.80 11.14
CA LYS A 148 -24.77 -4.20 10.74
C LYS A 148 -23.62 -5.04 11.25
N PRO A 149 -23.75 -6.37 11.35
CA PRO A 149 -22.63 -7.24 11.63
C PRO A 149 -21.40 -6.90 10.79
N ASN A 150 -20.25 -6.66 11.45
CA ASN A 150 -19.04 -6.21 10.78
C ASN A 150 -17.79 -6.86 11.39
N VAL A 151 -17.44 -8.05 10.90
CA VAL A 151 -16.20 -8.73 11.27
C VAL A 151 -14.95 -7.96 10.83
N SER A 152 -15.06 -7.10 9.83
CA SER A 152 -13.96 -6.31 9.28
C SER A 152 -13.66 -5.04 10.08
N LEU A 153 -14.38 -4.74 11.18
CA LEU A 153 -14.14 -3.53 11.97
C LEU A 153 -12.73 -3.50 12.57
N LEU A 154 -12.21 -4.66 13.03
CA LEU A 154 -10.83 -4.73 13.53
C LEU A 154 -9.83 -4.26 12.46
N ALA A 155 -9.99 -4.73 11.24
CA ALA A 155 -9.17 -4.32 10.11
C ALA A 155 -9.35 -2.83 9.79
N ALA A 156 -10.59 -2.33 9.82
CA ALA A 156 -10.86 -0.91 9.61
C ALA A 156 -10.14 0.00 10.63
N MET A 157 -9.91 -0.49 11.87
CA MET A 157 -9.16 0.25 12.89
C MET A 157 -7.64 0.31 12.63
N THR A 158 -7.13 -0.32 11.56
CA THR A 158 -5.75 -0.13 11.08
C THR A 158 -5.66 0.91 9.94
N GLU A 159 -6.80 1.43 9.45
CA GLU A 159 -6.80 2.42 8.37
C GLU A 159 -6.12 3.70 8.85
N PRO A 160 -5.09 4.19 8.15
CA PRO A 160 -4.31 5.35 8.56
C PRO A 160 -5.11 6.62 8.84
N ALA A 161 -6.26 6.79 8.21
CA ALA A 161 -7.16 7.91 8.47
C ALA A 161 -7.70 7.92 9.93
N PHE A 162 -7.72 6.77 10.61
CA PHE A 162 -8.04 6.64 12.03
C PHE A 162 -6.86 6.86 12.97
N SER A 163 -5.74 7.43 12.50
CA SER A 163 -4.66 7.88 13.38
C SER A 163 -5.19 8.86 14.43
N ILE A 164 -4.82 8.62 15.68
CA ILE A 164 -5.34 9.40 16.81
C ILE A 164 -4.64 10.76 16.91
N ILE A 165 -5.41 11.82 16.83
CA ILE A 165 -4.98 13.21 16.94
C ILE A 165 -5.50 13.83 18.25
N ASP A 166 -4.68 14.67 18.88
CA ASP A 166 -5.14 15.46 20.04
C ASP A 166 -6.13 16.53 19.58
N THR A 167 -7.41 16.31 19.86
CA THR A 167 -8.48 17.24 19.49
C THR A 167 -8.57 18.49 20.39
N LYS A 168 -7.78 18.56 21.48
CA LYS A 168 -7.62 19.74 22.33
C LYS A 168 -6.51 20.66 21.84
N ALA A 169 -5.60 20.15 21.00
CA ALA A 169 -4.56 20.97 20.39
C ALA A 169 -5.16 21.99 19.40
N ASP A 170 -4.31 22.88 18.90
CA ASP A 170 -4.68 23.88 17.89
C ASP A 170 -5.02 23.17 16.56
N MET A 171 -6.31 22.94 16.32
CA MET A 171 -6.81 22.22 15.15
C MET A 171 -6.63 22.99 13.83
N ASP A 172 -6.38 24.31 13.87
CA ASP A 172 -6.04 25.08 12.66
C ASP A 172 -4.67 24.67 12.11
N LYS A 173 -3.84 24.05 12.94
CA LYS A 173 -2.53 23.47 12.55
C LYS A 173 -2.60 22.01 12.15
N ALA A 174 -3.73 21.34 12.24
CA ALA A 174 -3.83 19.91 11.92
C ALA A 174 -3.33 19.58 10.50
N ALA A 175 -3.57 20.47 9.54
CA ALA A 175 -3.12 20.29 8.16
C ALA A 175 -1.61 20.44 7.94
N SER A 176 -0.85 20.99 8.91
CA SER A 176 0.58 21.27 8.76
C SER A 176 1.45 20.64 9.86
N THR A 177 1.04 20.76 11.12
CA THR A 177 1.78 20.26 12.29
C THR A 177 0.83 19.63 13.30
N PRO A 178 0.16 18.52 12.96
CA PRO A 178 -0.77 17.83 13.84
C PRO A 178 -0.08 17.33 15.10
N VAL A 179 -0.80 17.30 16.21
CA VAL A 179 -0.34 16.68 17.46
C VAL A 179 -0.89 15.25 17.51
N LEU A 180 0.00 14.28 17.34
CA LEU A 180 -0.31 12.84 17.22
C LEU A 180 0.39 12.06 18.35
N THR A 181 0.52 10.72 18.19
CA THR A 181 1.14 9.84 19.19
C THR A 181 2.43 9.17 18.73
N GLY A 182 2.71 9.12 17.43
CA GLY A 182 3.79 8.34 16.84
C GLY A 182 5.21 8.74 17.26
N PRO A 183 6.22 7.93 16.90
CA PRO A 183 7.63 8.11 17.30
C PRO A 183 8.26 9.42 16.80
N TYR A 184 7.73 10.03 15.75
CA TYR A 184 8.24 11.28 15.18
C TYR A 184 7.13 12.32 15.05
N MET A 185 7.38 13.54 15.53
CA MET A 185 6.44 14.66 15.46
C MET A 185 6.76 15.59 14.30
N VAL A 186 5.76 16.00 13.56
CA VAL A 186 5.89 16.96 12.45
C VAL A 186 6.22 18.34 13.01
N THR A 187 7.29 18.95 12.52
CA THR A 187 7.74 20.31 12.90
C THR A 187 7.61 21.31 11.75
N GLY A 188 7.51 20.81 10.51
CA GLY A 188 7.32 21.63 9.32
C GLY A 188 6.78 20.80 8.17
N PHE A 189 5.93 21.39 7.35
CA PHE A 189 5.37 20.78 6.15
C PHE A 189 5.32 21.81 5.01
N THR A 190 5.93 21.44 3.89
CA THR A 190 5.81 22.16 2.63
C THR A 190 5.12 21.25 1.63
N LYS A 191 3.88 21.60 1.25
CA LYS A 191 3.03 20.78 0.36
C LYS A 191 3.77 20.35 -0.90
N ASN A 192 3.68 19.07 -1.23
CA ASN A 192 4.33 18.44 -2.40
C ASN A 192 5.86 18.50 -2.42
N GLN A 193 6.51 18.90 -1.34
CA GLN A 193 7.97 19.02 -1.27
C GLN A 193 8.56 18.18 -0.14
N GLU A 194 8.34 18.59 1.12
CA GLU A 194 8.97 17.92 2.26
C GLU A 194 8.18 18.05 3.57
N VAL A 195 8.46 17.10 4.45
CA VAL A 195 8.05 17.11 5.87
C VAL A 195 9.30 17.06 6.72
N GLN A 196 9.38 17.94 7.71
CA GLN A 196 10.42 17.95 8.73
C GLN A 196 9.86 17.37 10.03
N LEU A 197 10.59 16.44 10.64
CA LEU A 197 10.18 15.80 11.87
C LEU A 197 11.32 15.77 12.89
N LYS A 198 10.94 15.72 14.16
CA LYS A 198 11.85 15.44 15.27
C LYS A 198 11.34 14.28 16.09
N ARG A 199 12.21 13.69 16.90
CA ARG A 199 11.84 12.65 17.86
C ARG A 199 10.71 13.12 18.76
N ASN A 200 9.77 12.21 19.03
CA ASN A 200 8.81 12.34 20.10
C ASN A 200 9.45 11.89 21.42
N GLU A 201 9.76 12.80 22.30
CA GLU A 201 10.39 12.49 23.60
C GLU A 201 9.40 11.81 24.58
N TYR A 202 8.10 11.86 24.30
CA TYR A 202 7.05 11.22 25.09
C TYR A 202 6.57 9.88 24.53
N TYR A 203 7.30 9.34 23.54
CA TYR A 203 6.85 8.13 22.85
C TYR A 203 6.75 6.94 23.82
N TRP A 204 5.58 6.33 23.83
CA TRP A 204 5.21 5.30 24.82
C TRP A 204 5.97 3.97 24.65
N ASP A 205 6.38 3.61 23.43
CA ASP A 205 7.08 2.34 23.11
C ASP A 205 8.62 2.51 23.08
N GLY A 206 9.16 3.37 23.93
CA GLY A 206 10.58 3.58 24.10
C GLY A 206 11.18 4.65 23.18
N LYS A 207 12.48 4.86 23.30
CA LYS A 207 13.18 5.96 22.61
C LYS A 207 13.36 5.67 21.11
N PRO A 208 12.83 6.51 20.19
CA PRO A 208 13.10 6.38 18.77
C PRO A 208 14.58 6.54 18.39
N GLY A 209 15.02 5.79 17.36
CA GLY A 209 16.42 5.68 16.98
C GLY A 209 17.02 6.90 16.28
N LEU A 210 16.20 7.81 15.75
CA LEU A 210 16.64 9.06 15.10
C LEU A 210 16.30 10.27 15.97
N ASP A 211 17.09 11.34 15.86
CA ASP A 211 16.81 12.62 16.50
C ASP A 211 15.91 13.49 15.60
N THR A 212 16.20 13.50 14.31
CA THR A 212 15.44 14.25 13.30
C THR A 212 15.32 13.47 12.00
N LEU A 213 14.30 13.79 11.23
CA LEU A 213 13.99 13.16 9.95
C LEU A 213 13.50 14.25 8.97
N THR A 214 14.04 14.24 7.75
CA THR A 214 13.48 15.00 6.62
C THR A 214 12.94 14.02 5.60
N VAL A 215 11.67 14.16 5.24
CA VAL A 215 11.01 13.30 4.24
C VAL A 215 10.71 14.16 3.00
N LYS A 216 11.26 13.77 1.85
CA LYS A 216 11.09 14.47 0.58
C LYS A 216 10.11 13.74 -0.34
N ASN A 217 9.24 14.50 -0.99
CA ASN A 217 8.38 13.98 -2.04
C ASN A 217 9.14 14.02 -3.38
N ILE A 218 9.51 12.85 -3.90
CA ILE A 218 10.18 12.71 -5.20
C ILE A 218 9.45 11.62 -5.99
N GLU A 219 8.46 12.01 -6.77
CA GLU A 219 7.59 11.08 -7.51
C GLU A 219 8.35 10.33 -8.61
N ASP A 220 9.26 11.00 -9.31
CA ASP A 220 10.05 10.41 -10.38
C ASP A 220 11.09 9.43 -9.83
N ASN A 221 11.03 8.16 -10.27
CA ASN A 221 11.90 7.08 -9.80
C ASN A 221 13.38 7.36 -10.08
N THR A 222 13.70 7.91 -11.26
CA THR A 222 15.08 8.20 -11.65
C THR A 222 15.67 9.31 -10.79
N LYS A 223 14.93 10.40 -10.58
CA LYS A 223 15.35 11.50 -9.69
C LYS A 223 15.56 10.99 -8.27
N ARG A 224 14.65 10.16 -7.75
CA ARG A 224 14.78 9.59 -6.40
C ARG A 224 16.01 8.69 -6.28
N ALA A 225 16.29 7.87 -7.29
CA ALA A 225 17.50 7.06 -7.35
C ALA A 225 18.78 7.93 -7.40
N MET A 226 18.80 8.99 -8.20
CA MET A 226 19.93 9.94 -8.28
C MET A 226 20.14 10.68 -6.97
N SER A 227 19.08 11.08 -6.25
CA SER A 227 19.17 11.72 -4.93
C SER A 227 19.77 10.80 -3.88
N LEU A 228 19.51 9.48 -3.93
CA LEU A 228 20.18 8.52 -3.04
C LEU A 228 21.66 8.34 -3.42
N GLN A 229 22.00 8.30 -4.71
CA GLN A 229 23.39 8.18 -5.16
C GLN A 229 24.25 9.41 -4.81
N SER A 230 23.68 10.61 -4.89
CA SER A 230 24.37 11.86 -4.55
C SER A 230 24.54 12.07 -3.06
N GLY A 231 23.86 11.28 -2.20
CA GLY A 231 23.84 11.45 -0.75
C GLY A 231 22.85 12.51 -0.25
N GLU A 232 21.97 13.00 -1.11
CA GLU A 232 20.82 13.86 -0.71
C GLU A 232 19.78 13.08 0.10
N LEU A 233 19.66 11.77 -0.16
CA LEU A 233 18.85 10.82 0.60
C LEU A 233 19.74 9.77 1.27
N ASP A 234 19.28 9.25 2.41
CA ASP A 234 19.85 8.12 3.11
C ASP A 234 19.05 6.84 2.89
N LEU A 235 17.73 6.99 2.67
CA LEU A 235 16.77 5.91 2.44
C LEU A 235 15.75 6.37 1.39
N MET A 236 15.37 5.50 0.47
CA MET A 236 14.28 5.77 -0.47
C MET A 236 13.30 4.61 -0.57
N GLN A 237 12.03 4.92 -0.83
CA GLN A 237 10.98 3.94 -1.13
C GLN A 237 10.86 3.75 -2.64
N ARG A 238 10.68 2.49 -3.08
CA ARG A 238 10.46 2.06 -4.46
C ARG A 238 11.61 2.43 -5.42
N VAL A 239 12.59 1.54 -5.50
CA VAL A 239 13.48 1.50 -6.66
C VAL A 239 12.77 0.77 -7.80
N ASP A 240 12.87 1.27 -9.01
CA ASP A 240 12.38 0.55 -10.19
C ASP A 240 13.42 -0.45 -10.73
N SER A 241 13.00 -1.35 -11.63
CA SER A 241 13.88 -2.35 -12.21
C SER A 241 15.02 -1.76 -13.03
N ALA A 242 14.82 -0.59 -13.64
CA ALA A 242 15.84 0.08 -14.44
C ALA A 242 16.97 0.65 -13.59
N SER A 243 16.64 1.14 -12.37
CA SER A 243 17.62 1.75 -11.45
C SER A 243 18.21 0.77 -10.44
N ARG A 244 17.67 -0.44 -10.32
CA ARG A 244 18.04 -1.42 -9.27
C ARG A 244 19.53 -1.74 -9.26
N SER A 245 20.12 -2.00 -10.43
CA SER A 245 21.55 -2.36 -10.56
C SER A 245 22.52 -1.31 -10.00
N LEU A 246 22.10 -0.05 -9.88
CA LEU A 246 22.89 1.04 -9.28
C LEU A 246 23.14 0.81 -7.78
N PHE A 247 22.32 -0.03 -7.12
CA PHE A 247 22.30 -0.24 -5.68
C PHE A 247 22.70 -1.67 -5.27
N GLU A 248 23.11 -2.52 -6.22
CA GLU A 248 23.57 -3.89 -5.98
C GLU A 248 25.09 -3.91 -5.70
N ASN A 249 25.51 -3.19 -4.64
CA ASN A 249 26.90 -3.10 -4.16
C ASN A 249 26.92 -2.83 -2.65
N ASP A 250 28.10 -2.92 -2.00
CA ASP A 250 28.26 -2.83 -0.55
C ASP A 250 27.89 -1.46 0.06
N LYS A 251 27.79 -0.42 -0.75
CA LYS A 251 27.42 0.93 -0.29
C LYS A 251 25.93 1.02 0.09
N TYR A 252 25.11 0.14 -0.49
CA TYR A 252 23.66 0.16 -0.31
C TYR A 252 23.13 -1.18 0.18
N LYS A 253 21.92 -1.15 0.73
CA LYS A 253 21.15 -2.34 1.07
C LYS A 253 19.75 -2.21 0.51
N ILE A 254 19.31 -3.24 -0.22
CA ILE A 254 17.96 -3.37 -0.73
C ILE A 254 17.19 -4.24 0.26
N TYR A 255 16.05 -3.71 0.73
CA TYR A 255 15.10 -4.39 1.60
C TYR A 255 13.84 -4.60 0.78
N GLU A 256 13.33 -5.82 0.69
CA GLU A 256 12.16 -6.12 -0.13
C GLU A 256 11.31 -7.27 0.41
N THR A 257 10.03 -7.22 0.12
CA THR A 257 9.05 -8.29 0.36
C THR A 257 7.97 -8.24 -0.71
N VAL A 258 7.34 -9.38 -1.01
CA VAL A 258 6.19 -9.39 -1.94
C VAL A 258 5.06 -8.58 -1.34
N GLY A 259 4.57 -7.59 -2.10
CA GLY A 259 3.51 -6.69 -1.67
C GLY A 259 2.11 -7.28 -1.81
N THR A 260 1.14 -6.64 -1.17
CA THR A 260 -0.28 -7.03 -1.25
C THR A 260 -1.00 -6.48 -2.47
N ARG A 261 -0.31 -5.74 -3.34
CA ARG A 261 -0.83 -5.24 -4.61
C ARG A 261 -0.76 -6.32 -5.69
N VAL A 262 -1.74 -6.35 -6.58
CA VAL A 262 -1.73 -7.22 -7.77
C VAL A 262 -1.94 -6.39 -9.03
N PHE A 263 -1.15 -6.66 -10.07
CA PHE A 263 -1.46 -6.22 -11.44
C PHE A 263 -2.37 -7.27 -12.09
N MET A 264 -3.45 -6.82 -12.71
CA MET A 264 -4.45 -7.72 -13.24
C MET A 264 -5.16 -7.15 -14.47
N LEU A 265 -5.74 -8.02 -15.29
CA LEU A 265 -6.65 -7.67 -16.36
C LEU A 265 -8.06 -8.14 -16.01
N THR A 266 -8.97 -7.22 -15.85
CA THR A 266 -10.39 -7.52 -15.72
C THR A 266 -10.96 -7.90 -17.09
N VAL A 267 -11.69 -8.99 -17.16
CA VAL A 267 -12.35 -9.51 -18.36
C VAL A 267 -13.77 -8.95 -18.46
N ASN A 268 -14.14 -8.41 -19.60
CA ASN A 268 -15.49 -7.89 -19.84
C ASN A 268 -16.45 -9.02 -20.27
N TYR A 269 -17.54 -9.18 -19.54
CA TYR A 269 -18.57 -10.19 -19.79
C TYR A 269 -19.61 -9.76 -20.84
N ASP A 270 -19.57 -8.51 -21.32
CA ASP A 270 -20.50 -7.98 -22.33
C ASP A 270 -20.07 -8.30 -23.77
N GLY A 271 -19.37 -9.36 -24.03
CA GLY A 271 -18.90 -9.64 -25.37
C GLY A 271 -18.53 -11.10 -25.58
N ILE A 272 -17.57 -11.34 -26.46
CA ILE A 272 -17.12 -12.70 -26.78
C ILE A 272 -16.52 -13.41 -25.56
N LEU A 273 -16.03 -12.65 -24.58
CA LEU A 273 -15.51 -13.16 -23.32
C LEU A 273 -16.60 -13.50 -22.29
N ALA A 274 -17.89 -13.44 -22.65
CA ALA A 274 -18.95 -14.12 -21.92
C ALA A 274 -18.77 -15.66 -21.93
N ASP A 275 -18.10 -16.20 -22.96
CA ASP A 275 -17.76 -17.61 -23.05
C ASP A 275 -16.67 -17.99 -22.02
N ARG A 276 -17.00 -18.93 -21.14
CA ARG A 276 -16.10 -19.38 -20.06
C ARG A 276 -14.85 -20.07 -20.56
N SER A 277 -14.98 -20.91 -21.59
CA SER A 277 -13.88 -21.66 -22.16
C SER A 277 -12.89 -20.72 -22.84
N LEU A 278 -13.38 -19.66 -23.51
CA LEU A 278 -12.52 -18.63 -24.08
C LEU A 278 -11.74 -17.84 -23.00
N ARG A 279 -12.39 -17.40 -21.92
CA ARG A 279 -11.67 -16.74 -20.80
C ARG A 279 -10.59 -17.61 -20.22
N ARG A 280 -10.90 -18.88 -19.96
CA ARG A 280 -9.93 -19.84 -19.42
C ARG A 280 -8.81 -20.14 -20.41
N ALA A 281 -9.10 -20.19 -21.72
CA ALA A 281 -8.08 -20.33 -22.75
C ALA A 281 -7.07 -19.19 -22.69
N LEU A 282 -7.54 -17.94 -22.56
CA LEU A 282 -6.66 -16.77 -22.38
C LEU A 282 -5.81 -16.88 -21.11
N ALA A 283 -6.41 -17.32 -20.00
CA ALA A 283 -5.68 -17.46 -18.74
C ALA A 283 -4.57 -18.53 -18.81
N TYR A 284 -4.75 -19.62 -19.55
CA TYR A 284 -3.70 -20.63 -19.78
C TYR A 284 -2.70 -20.24 -20.89
N ALA A 285 -2.99 -19.23 -21.70
CA ALA A 285 -2.10 -18.73 -22.76
C ALA A 285 -1.08 -17.69 -22.24
N VAL A 286 -1.18 -17.24 -21.00
CA VAL A 286 -0.30 -16.22 -20.40
C VAL A 286 0.82 -16.85 -19.58
N ASP A 287 2.04 -16.42 -19.84
CA ASP A 287 3.25 -16.76 -19.05
C ASP A 287 3.43 -15.75 -17.91
N TYR A 288 2.87 -16.05 -16.75
CA TYR A 288 2.90 -15.20 -15.56
C TYR A 288 4.32 -15.03 -15.00
N GLU A 289 5.18 -16.04 -15.13
CA GLU A 289 6.59 -15.97 -14.69
C GLU A 289 7.39 -14.98 -15.56
N ALA A 290 7.15 -14.97 -16.86
CA ALA A 290 7.76 -13.98 -17.74
C ALA A 290 7.28 -12.57 -17.43
N LEU A 291 5.99 -12.37 -17.08
CA LEU A 291 5.45 -11.08 -16.68
C LEU A 291 6.05 -10.58 -15.36
N ALA A 292 6.21 -11.46 -14.37
CA ALA A 292 6.88 -11.13 -13.12
C ALA A 292 8.35 -10.72 -13.33
N LYS A 293 9.07 -11.39 -14.25
CA LYS A 293 10.43 -11.02 -14.63
C LYS A 293 10.51 -9.65 -15.31
N ILE A 294 9.52 -9.31 -16.14
CA ILE A 294 9.41 -7.98 -16.78
C ILE A 294 9.16 -6.90 -15.72
N GLU A 295 8.32 -7.17 -14.73
CA GLU A 295 8.11 -6.25 -13.60
C GLU A 295 9.40 -6.08 -12.80
N GLY A 296 10.15 -7.17 -12.59
CA GLY A 296 11.43 -7.14 -11.87
C GLY A 296 11.28 -6.87 -10.38
N ASN A 297 12.35 -6.43 -9.73
CA ASN A 297 12.38 -5.99 -8.33
C ASN A 297 11.75 -6.94 -7.32
N GLY A 298 11.98 -8.27 -7.45
CA GLY A 298 11.40 -9.22 -6.52
C GLY A 298 9.91 -9.49 -6.72
N ALA A 299 9.31 -9.03 -7.82
CA ALA A 299 7.95 -9.38 -8.19
C ALA A 299 7.82 -10.88 -8.43
N VAL A 300 6.66 -11.46 -8.08
CA VAL A 300 6.36 -12.86 -8.30
C VAL A 300 5.14 -13.02 -9.19
N ALA A 301 5.10 -14.13 -9.92
CA ALA A 301 3.94 -14.51 -10.72
C ALA A 301 2.71 -14.63 -9.82
N ALA A 302 1.57 -14.09 -10.27
CA ALA A 302 0.35 -14.20 -9.49
C ALA A 302 -0.40 -15.51 -9.80
N GLY A 303 -1.21 -15.57 -10.83
CA GLY A 303 -2.03 -16.74 -11.16
C GLY A 303 -3.09 -17.07 -10.11
N GLU A 304 -3.19 -16.29 -9.03
CA GLU A 304 -4.15 -16.38 -7.95
C GLU A 304 -4.48 -14.98 -7.40
N ILE A 305 -5.48 -14.89 -6.51
CA ILE A 305 -5.98 -13.59 -5.99
C ILE A 305 -4.99 -12.95 -5.00
N PHE A 306 -4.46 -13.75 -4.08
CA PHE A 306 -3.70 -13.25 -2.92
C PHE A 306 -2.22 -13.58 -3.03
N PRO A 307 -1.33 -12.68 -2.57
CA PRO A 307 0.10 -12.90 -2.59
C PRO A 307 0.53 -13.96 -1.57
N PRO A 308 1.70 -14.59 -1.76
CA PRO A 308 2.22 -15.61 -0.84
C PRO A 308 2.54 -15.09 0.56
N THR A 309 2.53 -13.77 0.77
CA THR A 309 2.78 -13.12 2.06
C THR A 309 1.57 -13.11 3.00
N VAL A 310 0.39 -13.52 2.54
CA VAL A 310 -0.79 -13.70 3.40
C VAL A 310 -1.10 -15.17 3.62
N PRO A 311 -1.65 -15.58 4.79
CA PRO A 311 -1.80 -17.00 5.13
C PRO A 311 -3.09 -17.65 4.61
N TYR A 312 -3.92 -16.95 3.82
CA TYR A 312 -5.26 -17.38 3.40
C TYR A 312 -5.51 -17.17 1.91
N GLY A 313 -6.59 -17.79 1.41
CA GLY A 313 -7.10 -17.56 0.06
C GLY A 313 -6.27 -18.22 -1.05
N HIS A 314 -5.31 -19.08 -0.71
CA HIS A 314 -4.51 -19.81 -1.70
C HIS A 314 -5.32 -20.93 -2.32
N VAL A 315 -5.16 -21.07 -3.65
CA VAL A 315 -5.88 -22.07 -4.44
C VAL A 315 -4.98 -23.24 -4.79
N LYS A 316 -5.56 -24.44 -4.90
CA LYS A 316 -4.81 -25.64 -5.31
C LYS A 316 -4.34 -25.55 -6.77
N ASN A 317 -5.18 -24.98 -7.64
CA ASN A 317 -4.96 -24.92 -9.07
C ASN A 317 -4.80 -23.46 -9.51
N LYS A 318 -3.61 -22.88 -9.24
CA LYS A 318 -3.26 -21.54 -9.73
C LYS A 318 -3.29 -21.49 -11.26
N MET A 319 -3.63 -20.34 -11.81
CA MET A 319 -3.45 -20.08 -13.24
C MET A 319 -1.95 -20.11 -13.57
N LYS A 320 -1.59 -20.92 -14.54
CA LYS A 320 -0.22 -21.01 -15.07
C LYS A 320 -0.30 -21.28 -16.57
N MET A 321 0.71 -20.90 -17.30
CA MET A 321 0.78 -21.18 -18.72
C MET A 321 0.70 -22.69 -19.00
N ASP A 322 -0.22 -23.06 -19.88
CA ASP A 322 -0.43 -24.43 -20.39
C ASP A 322 -1.06 -24.30 -21.78
N MET A 323 -0.18 -24.32 -22.80
CA MET A 323 -0.62 -24.06 -24.18
C MET A 323 -1.52 -25.17 -24.73
N ASP A 324 -1.29 -26.44 -24.35
CA ASP A 324 -2.14 -27.56 -24.82
C ASP A 324 -3.57 -27.40 -24.25
N LYS A 325 -3.65 -27.02 -23.00
CA LYS A 325 -4.94 -26.72 -22.36
C LYS A 325 -5.61 -25.48 -22.94
N ALA A 326 -4.84 -24.43 -23.23
CA ALA A 326 -5.35 -23.22 -23.90
C ALA A 326 -5.93 -23.59 -25.26
N GLU A 327 -5.21 -24.38 -26.08
CA GLU A 327 -5.68 -24.81 -27.38
C GLU A 327 -6.95 -25.66 -27.30
N SER A 328 -7.03 -26.59 -26.36
CA SER A 328 -8.24 -27.38 -26.11
C SER A 328 -9.45 -26.50 -25.79
N LEU A 329 -9.25 -25.48 -24.94
CA LEU A 329 -10.32 -24.56 -24.54
C LEU A 329 -10.71 -23.59 -25.68
N PHE A 330 -9.77 -23.17 -26.54
CA PHE A 330 -10.11 -22.42 -27.76
C PHE A 330 -11.02 -23.25 -28.68
N LYS A 331 -10.70 -24.54 -28.88
CA LYS A 331 -11.56 -25.46 -29.66
C LYS A 331 -12.94 -25.64 -29.03
N GLU A 332 -13.02 -25.79 -27.71
CA GLU A 332 -14.28 -25.87 -26.95
C GLU A 332 -15.15 -24.60 -27.12
N ALA A 333 -14.50 -23.41 -27.18
CA ALA A 333 -15.15 -22.14 -27.46
C ALA A 333 -15.55 -21.95 -28.95
N GLY A 334 -15.25 -22.95 -29.81
CA GLY A 334 -15.58 -22.95 -31.23
C GLY A 334 -14.53 -22.32 -32.14
N TYR A 335 -13.32 -22.09 -31.65
CA TYR A 335 -12.18 -21.61 -32.44
C TYR A 335 -11.31 -22.78 -32.88
N THR A 336 -11.66 -23.38 -34.04
CA THR A 336 -11.00 -24.62 -34.55
C THR A 336 -10.01 -24.38 -35.68
N GLU A 337 -10.10 -23.22 -36.34
CA GLU A 337 -9.27 -22.84 -37.48
C GLU A 337 -8.48 -21.55 -37.23
N LYS A 338 -7.34 -21.45 -37.91
CA LYS A 338 -6.51 -20.25 -37.89
C LYS A 338 -6.36 -19.69 -39.32
N ASN A 339 -6.35 -18.38 -39.45
CA ASN A 339 -6.07 -17.71 -40.73
C ASN A 339 -4.58 -17.79 -41.13
N GLY A 340 -4.22 -17.18 -42.27
CA GLY A 340 -2.84 -17.15 -42.76
C GLY A 340 -1.85 -16.44 -41.85
N GLU A 341 -2.32 -15.67 -40.86
CA GLU A 341 -1.50 -15.00 -39.83
C GLU A 341 -1.39 -15.80 -38.54
N GLY A 342 -1.98 -17.00 -38.48
CA GLY A 342 -2.00 -17.85 -37.30
C GLY A 342 -3.00 -17.43 -36.23
N ILE A 343 -3.94 -16.55 -36.53
CA ILE A 343 -5.01 -16.08 -35.62
C ILE A 343 -6.25 -16.98 -35.78
N TYR A 344 -6.81 -17.38 -34.65
CA TYR A 344 -8.08 -18.13 -34.64
C TYR A 344 -9.20 -17.37 -35.34
N VAL A 345 -10.03 -18.11 -36.08
CA VAL A 345 -11.18 -17.56 -36.80
C VAL A 345 -12.44 -18.32 -36.38
N LYS A 346 -13.53 -17.61 -36.17
CA LYS A 346 -14.88 -18.14 -35.94
C LYS A 346 -15.88 -17.35 -36.77
N ASP A 347 -16.71 -18.02 -37.53
CA ASP A 347 -17.67 -17.39 -38.46
C ASP A 347 -17.06 -16.34 -39.39
N GLY A 348 -15.88 -16.66 -39.93
CA GLY A 348 -15.11 -15.77 -40.82
C GLY A 348 -14.44 -14.55 -40.16
N ARG A 349 -14.53 -14.42 -38.82
CA ARG A 349 -13.98 -13.30 -38.07
C ARG A 349 -12.77 -13.72 -37.26
N PRO A 350 -11.63 -13.00 -37.35
CA PRO A 350 -10.46 -13.27 -36.52
C PRO A 350 -10.74 -12.95 -35.07
N LEU A 351 -10.19 -13.78 -34.16
CA LEU A 351 -10.25 -13.54 -32.72
C LEU A 351 -9.36 -12.35 -32.35
N THR A 352 -9.99 -11.20 -32.18
CA THR A 352 -9.34 -9.94 -31.84
C THR A 352 -9.95 -9.39 -30.55
N LEU A 353 -9.10 -9.04 -29.59
CA LEU A 353 -9.45 -8.46 -28.29
C LEU A 353 -8.92 -7.05 -28.15
N LYS A 354 -9.66 -6.19 -27.51
CA LYS A 354 -9.26 -4.82 -27.18
C LYS A 354 -8.84 -4.73 -25.72
N LEU A 355 -7.57 -4.41 -25.50
CA LEU A 355 -6.99 -4.22 -24.17
C LEU A 355 -6.89 -2.74 -23.83
N ALA A 356 -7.74 -2.25 -22.93
CA ALA A 356 -7.68 -0.89 -22.43
C ALA A 356 -6.62 -0.75 -21.32
N VAL A 357 -5.65 0.16 -21.50
CA VAL A 357 -4.55 0.41 -20.57
C VAL A 357 -4.42 1.91 -20.28
N TRP A 358 -4.11 2.26 -19.05
CA TRP A 358 -3.96 3.64 -18.57
C TRP A 358 -2.66 3.88 -17.77
N GLY A 359 -2.06 2.85 -17.23
CA GLY A 359 -0.83 2.93 -16.44
C GLY A 359 0.45 2.99 -17.29
N SER A 360 1.59 3.05 -16.61
CA SER A 360 2.92 3.14 -17.21
C SER A 360 3.57 1.79 -17.55
N LYS A 361 2.90 0.65 -17.27
CA LYS A 361 3.43 -0.72 -17.44
C LYS A 361 3.40 -1.21 -18.90
N THR A 362 3.87 -0.38 -19.83
CA THR A 362 3.80 -0.65 -21.27
C THR A 362 4.42 -2.00 -21.67
N ALA A 363 5.64 -2.29 -21.18
CA ALA A 363 6.34 -3.54 -21.49
C ALA A 363 5.56 -4.80 -21.07
N MET A 364 4.85 -4.77 -19.93
CA MET A 364 4.02 -5.89 -19.48
C MET A 364 2.86 -6.16 -20.44
N TYR A 365 2.18 -5.10 -20.90
CA TYR A 365 1.02 -5.25 -21.80
C TYR A 365 1.44 -5.62 -23.24
N GLU A 366 2.57 -5.13 -23.71
CA GLU A 366 3.18 -5.56 -24.99
C GLU A 366 3.60 -7.03 -24.93
N ALA A 367 4.11 -7.50 -23.78
CA ALA A 367 4.44 -8.91 -23.58
C ALA A 367 3.17 -9.79 -23.62
N ILE A 368 2.08 -9.36 -22.96
CA ILE A 368 0.79 -10.07 -23.02
C ILE A 368 0.26 -10.11 -24.46
N GLN A 369 0.30 -9.01 -25.20
CA GLN A 369 -0.07 -8.94 -26.61
C GLN A 369 0.74 -9.98 -27.43
N ALA A 370 2.06 -10.05 -27.24
CA ALA A 370 2.92 -10.98 -27.95
C ALA A 370 2.65 -12.44 -27.57
N GLN A 371 2.39 -12.73 -26.29
CA GLN A 371 2.05 -14.09 -25.80
C GLN A 371 0.71 -14.55 -26.40
N LEU A 372 -0.32 -13.70 -26.32
CA LEU A 372 -1.65 -14.03 -26.85
C LEU A 372 -1.62 -14.17 -28.39
N ARG A 373 -0.80 -13.36 -29.09
CA ARG A 373 -0.61 -13.54 -30.54
C ARG A 373 0.00 -14.91 -30.89
N LYS A 374 0.99 -15.38 -30.13
CA LYS A 374 1.54 -16.74 -30.30
C LYS A 374 0.48 -17.82 -30.04
N ALA A 375 -0.45 -17.59 -29.14
CA ALA A 375 -1.58 -18.47 -28.87
C ALA A 375 -2.64 -18.45 -29.97
N GLY A 376 -2.61 -17.48 -30.88
CA GLY A 376 -3.59 -17.31 -31.96
C GLY A 376 -4.66 -16.26 -31.69
N VAL A 377 -4.41 -15.32 -30.80
CA VAL A 377 -5.31 -14.22 -30.42
C VAL A 377 -4.67 -12.88 -30.80
N ASN A 378 -5.32 -12.08 -31.60
CA ASN A 378 -4.91 -10.71 -31.85
C ASN A 378 -5.34 -9.83 -30.69
N VAL A 379 -4.46 -8.89 -30.24
CA VAL A 379 -4.77 -7.94 -29.17
C VAL A 379 -4.45 -6.52 -29.65
N GLU A 380 -5.44 -5.65 -29.57
CA GLU A 380 -5.31 -4.23 -29.86
C GLU A 380 -5.20 -3.45 -28.53
N ILE A 381 -4.05 -2.82 -28.28
CA ILE A 381 -3.83 -2.01 -27.08
C ILE A 381 -4.42 -0.62 -27.29
N MET A 382 -5.39 -0.24 -26.44
CA MET A 382 -6.04 1.06 -26.43
C MET A 382 -5.56 1.88 -25.22
N ARG A 383 -4.98 3.05 -25.45
CA ARG A 383 -4.64 3.98 -24.36
C ARG A 383 -5.86 4.78 -23.93
N VAL A 384 -6.17 4.74 -22.65
CA VAL A 384 -7.28 5.46 -22.01
C VAL A 384 -6.76 6.32 -20.87
N GLN A 385 -7.55 7.31 -20.45
CA GLN A 385 -7.14 8.21 -19.35
C GLN A 385 -7.09 7.52 -17.99
N ASN A 386 -8.09 6.69 -17.70
CA ASN A 386 -8.20 5.89 -16.49
C ASN A 386 -9.23 4.77 -16.69
N ALA A 387 -9.36 3.88 -15.71
CA ALA A 387 -10.27 2.76 -15.80
C ALA A 387 -11.76 3.18 -15.86
N ASP A 388 -12.18 4.26 -15.19
CA ASP A 388 -13.55 4.73 -15.23
C ASP A 388 -13.91 5.32 -16.61
N ALA A 389 -12.97 6.01 -17.25
CA ALA A 389 -13.12 6.48 -18.64
C ALA A 389 -13.26 5.31 -19.63
N ALA A 390 -12.49 4.22 -19.45
CA ALA A 390 -12.63 3.01 -20.27
C ALA A 390 -14.01 2.37 -20.12
N VAL A 391 -14.50 2.25 -18.89
CA VAL A 391 -15.83 1.70 -18.60
C VAL A 391 -16.94 2.57 -19.19
N ALA A 392 -16.83 3.89 -19.07
CA ALA A 392 -17.81 4.84 -19.62
C ALA A 392 -17.85 4.81 -21.14
N ALA A 393 -16.69 4.69 -21.79
CA ALA A 393 -16.59 4.59 -23.26
C ALA A 393 -17.05 3.23 -23.79
N GLY A 394 -16.91 2.18 -22.98
CA GLY A 394 -17.18 0.79 -23.40
C GLY A 394 -16.20 0.28 -24.45
N GLY A 395 -16.53 -0.87 -25.06
CA GLY A 395 -15.80 -1.40 -26.21
C GLY A 395 -14.41 -1.98 -25.91
N PHE A 396 -14.09 -2.29 -24.66
CA PHE A 396 -12.94 -3.07 -24.26
C PHE A 396 -13.36 -4.53 -23.97
N ASP A 397 -12.43 -5.46 -24.17
CA ASP A 397 -12.54 -6.87 -23.78
C ASP A 397 -11.74 -7.16 -22.51
N LEU A 398 -10.58 -6.53 -22.40
CA LEU A 398 -9.67 -6.59 -21.26
C LEU A 398 -9.38 -5.18 -20.74
N LEU A 399 -9.36 -5.02 -19.41
CA LEU A 399 -9.09 -3.73 -18.77
C LEU A 399 -7.98 -3.87 -17.72
N GLU A 400 -6.92 -3.06 -17.89
CA GLU A 400 -5.89 -2.92 -16.87
C GLU A 400 -6.45 -2.46 -15.55
N GLN A 401 -6.04 -3.15 -14.47
CA GLN A 401 -6.26 -2.70 -13.11
C GLN A 401 -5.09 -3.08 -12.20
N ASN A 402 -4.91 -2.34 -11.13
CA ASN A 402 -4.06 -2.73 -10.01
C ASN A 402 -4.79 -2.47 -8.70
N TRP A 403 -4.76 -3.42 -7.79
CA TRP A 403 -5.47 -3.37 -6.51
C TRP A 403 -4.59 -3.86 -5.37
N ILE A 404 -4.80 -3.32 -4.17
CA ILE A 404 -4.33 -3.92 -2.93
C ILE A 404 -5.36 -4.99 -2.56
N THR A 405 -4.95 -6.25 -2.54
CA THR A 405 -5.87 -7.38 -2.33
C THR A 405 -6.31 -7.55 -0.88
N VAL A 406 -5.53 -7.00 0.05
CA VAL A 406 -5.80 -7.03 1.49
C VAL A 406 -5.55 -5.64 2.12
N PRO A 407 -6.31 -4.61 1.70
CA PRO A 407 -6.22 -3.30 2.35
C PRO A 407 -6.56 -3.49 3.82
N THR A 408 -5.83 -2.82 4.71
CA THR A 408 -6.05 -2.97 6.16
C THR A 408 -5.97 -4.42 6.68
N ASN A 409 -5.29 -5.32 5.97
CA ASN A 409 -5.17 -6.75 6.30
C ASN A 409 -6.52 -7.52 6.28
N ASP A 410 -7.49 -7.08 5.48
CA ASP A 410 -8.76 -7.76 5.30
C ASP A 410 -9.02 -8.11 3.83
N PRO A 411 -9.13 -9.38 3.46
CA PRO A 411 -9.44 -9.81 2.10
C PRO A 411 -10.88 -9.49 1.67
N TYR A 412 -11.83 -9.40 2.63
CA TYR A 412 -13.25 -9.22 2.32
C TYR A 412 -13.51 -7.96 1.52
N LEU A 413 -12.86 -6.85 1.89
CA LEU A 413 -13.08 -5.58 1.19
C LEU A 413 -12.76 -5.71 -0.31
N PHE A 414 -11.65 -6.31 -0.66
CA PHE A 414 -11.25 -6.51 -2.06
C PHE A 414 -12.22 -7.44 -2.79
N VAL A 415 -12.47 -8.65 -2.27
CA VAL A 415 -13.33 -9.63 -2.95
C VAL A 415 -14.77 -9.13 -3.08
N ASN A 416 -15.29 -8.42 -2.08
CA ASN A 416 -16.63 -7.83 -2.09
C ASN A 416 -16.76 -6.66 -3.08
N GLN A 417 -15.69 -5.89 -3.31
CA GLN A 417 -15.71 -4.79 -4.27
C GLN A 417 -15.57 -5.28 -5.71
N VAL A 418 -14.67 -6.24 -5.95
CA VAL A 418 -14.25 -6.63 -7.30
C VAL A 418 -15.10 -7.78 -7.86
N PHE A 419 -15.56 -8.72 -7.00
CA PHE A 419 -16.25 -9.93 -7.47
C PHE A 419 -17.74 -10.02 -7.11
N ARG A 420 -18.23 -9.19 -6.19
CA ARG A 420 -19.69 -9.15 -5.94
C ARG A 420 -20.43 -8.58 -7.15
N SER A 421 -21.51 -9.25 -7.54
CA SER A 421 -22.39 -8.81 -8.62
C SER A 421 -22.93 -7.38 -8.40
N GLY A 422 -22.93 -6.58 -9.45
CA GLY A 422 -23.47 -5.22 -9.44
C GLY A 422 -22.64 -4.15 -8.71
N ARG A 423 -21.45 -4.47 -8.17
CA ARG A 423 -20.55 -3.45 -7.59
C ARG A 423 -19.89 -2.60 -8.67
N LYS A 424 -19.67 -1.31 -8.39
CA LYS A 424 -18.98 -0.39 -9.32
C LYS A 424 -17.58 -0.87 -9.68
N ALA A 425 -16.85 -1.45 -8.73
CA ALA A 425 -15.49 -1.96 -8.95
C ALA A 425 -15.46 -3.31 -9.70
N ASN A 426 -16.58 -4.01 -9.82
CA ASN A 426 -16.77 -5.17 -10.71
C ASN A 426 -16.97 -4.69 -12.15
N ARG A 427 -15.91 -4.09 -12.71
CA ARG A 427 -15.93 -3.42 -14.02
C ARG A 427 -16.11 -4.37 -15.20
N GLY A 428 -15.83 -5.67 -14.99
CA GLY A 428 -16.04 -6.73 -15.97
C GLY A 428 -17.45 -7.30 -15.97
N LYS A 429 -18.30 -6.90 -15.04
CA LYS A 429 -19.69 -7.39 -14.87
C LYS A 429 -19.76 -8.89 -14.56
N TYR A 430 -18.79 -9.41 -13.84
CA TYR A 430 -18.82 -10.80 -13.34
C TYR A 430 -20.05 -11.04 -12.48
N VAL A 431 -20.71 -12.18 -12.67
CA VAL A 431 -21.84 -12.64 -11.86
C VAL A 431 -21.61 -14.09 -11.47
N ASN A 432 -21.66 -14.37 -10.16
CA ASN A 432 -21.65 -15.73 -9.63
C ASN A 432 -22.45 -15.77 -8.32
N ALA A 433 -23.60 -16.43 -8.35
CA ALA A 433 -24.53 -16.49 -7.22
C ALA A 433 -23.92 -17.13 -5.96
N ASP A 434 -23.04 -18.13 -6.13
CA ASP A 434 -22.38 -18.78 -4.98
C ASP A 434 -21.39 -17.82 -4.31
N VAL A 435 -20.63 -17.05 -5.12
CA VAL A 435 -19.72 -16.02 -4.59
C VAL A 435 -20.53 -14.96 -3.82
N ASP A 436 -21.65 -14.49 -4.38
CA ASP A 436 -22.51 -13.51 -3.73
C ASP A 436 -23.07 -14.05 -2.40
N GLN A 437 -23.52 -15.32 -2.34
CA GLN A 437 -24.01 -15.93 -1.11
C GLN A 437 -22.93 -16.06 -0.03
N ILE A 438 -21.69 -16.39 -0.41
CA ILE A 438 -20.56 -16.43 0.53
C ILE A 438 -20.30 -15.04 1.08
N LEU A 439 -20.25 -14.02 0.20
CA LEU A 439 -20.04 -12.62 0.56
C LEU A 439 -21.15 -12.06 1.45
N ASP A 440 -22.41 -12.51 1.30
CA ASP A 440 -23.52 -12.10 2.17
C ASP A 440 -23.37 -12.61 3.61
N ARG A 441 -22.81 -13.82 3.78
CA ARG A 441 -22.63 -14.42 5.10
C ARG A 441 -21.35 -13.96 5.80
N PHE A 442 -20.31 -13.57 5.04
CA PHE A 442 -18.98 -13.28 5.57
C PHE A 442 -18.97 -12.27 6.73
N PRO A 443 -19.71 -11.14 6.69
CA PRO A 443 -19.71 -10.15 7.78
C PRO A 443 -20.15 -10.66 9.14
N MET A 444 -20.84 -11.80 9.16
CA MET A 444 -21.39 -12.43 10.38
C MET A 444 -20.49 -13.55 10.92
N VAL A 445 -19.36 -13.85 10.27
CA VAL A 445 -18.48 -14.97 10.64
C VAL A 445 -17.26 -14.41 11.37
N PHE A 446 -17.14 -14.73 12.67
CA PHE A 446 -16.06 -14.27 13.54
C PHE A 446 -14.98 -15.34 13.78
N ASP A 447 -15.25 -16.60 13.46
CA ASP A 447 -14.24 -17.67 13.49
C ASP A 447 -13.23 -17.50 12.35
N ASN A 448 -11.95 -17.36 12.67
CA ASN A 448 -10.90 -17.10 11.69
C ASN A 448 -10.72 -18.27 10.70
N LYS A 449 -10.84 -19.51 11.14
CA LYS A 449 -10.71 -20.68 10.26
C LYS A 449 -11.85 -20.75 9.24
N GLU A 450 -13.06 -20.41 9.67
CA GLU A 450 -14.21 -20.35 8.79
C GLU A 450 -14.08 -19.17 7.79
N LYS A 451 -13.60 -18.01 8.23
CA LYS A 451 -13.27 -16.90 7.30
C LYS A 451 -12.25 -17.31 6.24
N ASP A 452 -11.16 -17.96 6.65
CA ASP A 452 -10.13 -18.43 5.72
C ASP A 452 -10.69 -19.46 4.73
N ARG A 453 -11.56 -20.36 5.19
CA ARG A 453 -12.26 -21.31 4.33
C ARG A 453 -13.17 -20.60 3.31
N MET A 454 -13.94 -19.61 3.74
CA MET A 454 -14.81 -18.84 2.85
C MET A 454 -14.04 -18.05 1.80
N ILE A 455 -12.93 -17.41 2.18
CA ILE A 455 -12.07 -16.69 1.25
C ILE A 455 -11.42 -17.64 0.24
N SER A 456 -10.97 -18.81 0.69
CA SER A 456 -10.41 -19.84 -0.21
C SER A 456 -11.47 -20.38 -1.18
N GLU A 457 -12.71 -20.56 -0.73
CA GLU A 457 -13.81 -20.98 -1.59
C GLU A 457 -14.16 -19.93 -2.66
N ILE A 458 -14.17 -18.63 -2.30
CA ILE A 458 -14.31 -17.54 -3.27
C ILE A 458 -13.16 -17.58 -4.27
N ALA A 459 -11.92 -17.73 -3.81
CA ALA A 459 -10.74 -17.75 -4.66
C ALA A 459 -10.80 -18.91 -5.68
N GLU A 460 -11.16 -20.11 -5.26
CA GLU A 460 -11.33 -21.29 -6.15
C GLU A 460 -12.39 -21.02 -7.24
N LYS A 461 -13.54 -20.46 -6.89
CA LYS A 461 -14.62 -20.12 -7.84
C LYS A 461 -14.16 -19.05 -8.85
N VAL A 462 -13.52 -17.99 -8.37
CA VAL A 462 -13.02 -16.91 -9.22
C VAL A 462 -11.93 -17.40 -10.18
N ILE A 463 -10.98 -18.20 -9.71
CA ILE A 463 -9.94 -18.79 -10.58
C ILE A 463 -10.58 -19.73 -11.62
N ALA A 464 -11.57 -20.52 -11.24
CA ALA A 464 -12.27 -21.43 -12.14
C ALA A 464 -13.08 -20.72 -13.24
N ASP A 465 -13.58 -19.52 -12.97
CA ASP A 465 -14.38 -18.73 -13.92
C ASP A 465 -13.55 -17.74 -14.75
N ALA A 466 -12.34 -17.43 -14.29
CA ALA A 466 -11.42 -16.48 -14.92
C ALA A 466 -12.01 -15.10 -15.27
N PRO A 467 -12.70 -14.40 -14.34
CA PRO A 467 -13.16 -13.04 -14.60
C PRO A 467 -12.02 -12.01 -14.59
N VAL A 468 -10.86 -12.42 -14.11
CA VAL A 468 -9.65 -11.62 -14.00
C VAL A 468 -8.44 -12.49 -14.30
N LEU A 469 -7.49 -11.98 -15.07
CA LEU A 469 -6.15 -12.55 -15.20
C LEU A 469 -5.25 -11.85 -14.17
N PHE A 470 -4.82 -12.58 -13.14
CA PHE A 470 -3.93 -12.08 -12.08
C PHE A 470 -2.48 -12.23 -12.56
N LEU A 471 -1.83 -11.13 -12.92
CA LEU A 471 -0.58 -11.13 -13.67
C LEU A 471 0.66 -11.30 -12.79
N ALA A 472 0.87 -10.36 -11.86
CA ALA A 472 2.02 -10.34 -10.97
C ALA A 472 1.71 -9.62 -9.67
N PHE A 473 2.35 -10.05 -8.58
CA PHE A 473 2.45 -9.32 -7.33
C PHE A 473 3.78 -8.58 -7.30
N PRO A 474 3.80 -7.23 -7.38
CA PRO A 474 5.02 -6.46 -7.23
C PRO A 474 5.54 -6.55 -5.80
N ALA A 475 6.85 -6.45 -5.62
CA ALA A 475 7.41 -6.30 -4.29
C ALA A 475 7.34 -4.85 -3.82
N ASN A 476 7.17 -4.68 -2.51
CA ASN A 476 7.51 -3.46 -1.83
C ASN A 476 9.00 -3.47 -1.53
N ASN A 477 9.70 -2.37 -1.82
CA ASN A 477 11.11 -2.27 -1.56
C ASN A 477 11.50 -0.91 -1.01
N LEU A 478 12.57 -0.91 -0.21
CA LEU A 478 13.30 0.24 0.30
C LEU A 478 14.77 0.06 -0.06
N VAL A 479 15.44 1.12 -0.42
CA VAL A 479 16.91 1.12 -0.64
C VAL A 479 17.51 2.17 0.25
N GLY A 480 18.47 1.77 1.07
CA GLY A 480 19.19 2.67 1.96
C GLY A 480 20.70 2.54 1.83
N VAL A 481 21.43 3.60 2.21
CA VAL A 481 22.87 3.49 2.40
C VAL A 481 23.14 2.51 3.55
N SER A 482 24.28 1.77 3.48
CA SER A 482 24.59 0.67 4.41
C SER A 482 24.67 1.07 5.89
N LYS A 483 24.83 2.38 6.18
CA LYS A 483 24.81 2.95 7.55
C LYS A 483 23.40 3.03 8.15
N VAL A 484 22.31 2.97 7.35
CA VAL A 484 20.93 2.90 7.85
C VAL A 484 20.65 1.48 8.31
N LYS A 485 20.16 1.32 9.55
CA LYS A 485 19.92 0.03 10.19
C LYS A 485 18.46 -0.14 10.59
N ASN A 486 18.08 -1.40 10.80
CA ASN A 486 16.76 -1.80 11.31
C ASN A 486 15.60 -1.34 10.44
N VAL A 487 15.79 -1.32 9.11
CA VAL A 487 14.75 -0.95 8.14
C VAL A 487 13.81 -2.14 7.97
N PRO A 488 12.55 -2.05 8.41
CA PRO A 488 11.56 -3.09 8.17
C PRO A 488 10.99 -2.95 6.76
N VAL A 489 10.45 -4.05 6.22
CA VAL A 489 9.68 -4.02 4.98
C VAL A 489 8.36 -4.73 5.19
N PHE A 490 7.27 -4.04 4.93
CA PHE A 490 5.92 -4.57 5.08
C PHE A 490 5.31 -4.93 3.72
N PRO A 491 4.51 -5.99 3.65
CA PRO A 491 3.71 -6.28 2.45
C PRO A 491 2.71 -5.15 2.11
N ILE A 492 2.25 -4.40 3.11
CA ILE A 492 1.44 -3.18 2.94
C ILE A 492 2.37 -1.96 2.86
N ASP A 493 2.21 -1.12 1.84
CA ASP A 493 3.18 -0.09 1.45
C ASP A 493 3.08 1.25 2.20
N TYR A 494 2.22 1.37 3.20
CA TYR A 494 2.12 2.56 4.04
C TYR A 494 2.79 2.45 5.42
N TYR A 495 3.54 1.37 5.68
CA TYR A 495 4.42 1.28 6.85
C TYR A 495 5.88 1.39 6.40
N VAL A 496 6.56 2.48 6.71
CA VAL A 496 7.97 2.71 6.34
C VAL A 496 8.80 3.09 7.54
N MET A 497 8.49 4.23 8.20
CA MET A 497 9.26 4.70 9.34
C MET A 497 8.76 4.09 10.63
N THR A 498 9.67 3.47 11.37
CA THR A 498 9.44 2.94 12.72
C THR A 498 10.43 3.53 13.71
N LYS A 499 10.15 3.38 15.01
CA LYS A 499 11.04 3.81 16.09
C LYS A 499 12.43 3.18 16.05
N ASP A 500 12.55 1.99 15.45
CA ASP A 500 13.77 1.17 15.50
C ASP A 500 14.78 1.53 14.40
N ILE A 501 14.37 2.27 13.36
CA ILE A 501 15.30 2.74 12.32
C ILE A 501 16.31 3.69 12.95
N THR A 502 17.58 3.46 12.62
CA THR A 502 18.69 4.31 13.09
C THR A 502 19.76 4.45 12.01
N ILE A 503 20.64 5.41 12.19
CA ILE A 503 21.79 5.67 11.30
C ILE A 503 23.08 5.69 12.12
N GLU A 504 24.14 5.05 11.59
CA GLU A 504 25.49 4.98 12.20
C GLU A 504 26.43 6.04 11.66
#